data_85c98ce771fa217c7d70094e54b5ee64
#
_entry.id   85c98ce771fa217c7d70094e54b5ee64
#
_cell.length_a   1.000
_cell.length_b   1.000
_cell.length_c   1.000
_cell.angle_alpha   90.00
_cell.angle_beta   90.00
_cell.angle_gamma   90.00
#
_symmetry.space_group_name_H-M   'P 1'
#
loop_
_entity.id
_entity.type
_entity.pdbx_description
1 polymer ?
#
loop_
_entity_poly.entity_id
_entity_poly.type
_entity_poly.pdbx_seq_one_letter_code
_entity_poly.pdbx_strand_id
1 'polypeptide(L)'
;MPWVDNPTIKFSEDDTRRLHHPYDDALVVSLQIGDYNMHRVLVNNGSSADILYYLAFQQMRIDRERLTSTNAPFVGFGGTKVFPLGAITLSVTTGDYPQQITREVTFLVVNCSSAYNAILGRPILNSWKAVTSTYHLMIKFLTDYRVGELRGNHVVAWECYISMIEMEDQQQTMCIGEQRALAEPVEELEEVNLDDARPERTTRIGILASWSVCQALTTFLKDN
;
A
#
# COMPACT_ATOMS: atom_id res chain seq x y z
N MET A 1 -26.93 33.66 -0.05
CA MET A 1 -27.03 32.30 -0.58
C MET A 1 -27.33 31.38 0.58
N PRO A 2 -28.39 30.57 0.54
CA PRO A 2 -28.68 29.65 1.63
C PRO A 2 -27.53 28.63 1.71
N TRP A 3 -27.07 28.33 2.91
CA TRP A 3 -26.19 27.25 3.21
C TRP A 3 -26.88 25.96 2.80
N VAL A 4 -26.43 25.37 1.68
CA VAL A 4 -26.84 24.02 1.34
C VAL A 4 -26.18 23.14 2.36
N ASP A 5 -26.96 22.40 3.17
CA ASP A 5 -26.47 21.43 4.12
C ASP A 5 -25.48 20.51 3.39
N ASN A 6 -24.22 20.54 3.82
CA ASN A 6 -23.20 19.62 3.29
C ASN A 6 -23.72 18.20 3.50
N PRO A 7 -23.85 17.39 2.44
CA PRO A 7 -24.39 16.05 2.59
C PRO A 7 -23.50 15.24 3.53
N THR A 8 -24.15 14.59 4.51
CA THR A 8 -23.42 13.73 5.46
C THR A 8 -23.09 12.40 4.82
N ILE A 9 -21.82 11.99 4.87
CA ILE A 9 -21.39 10.65 4.46
C ILE A 9 -21.79 9.66 5.57
N LYS A 10 -22.58 8.64 5.21
CA LYS A 10 -22.98 7.54 6.10
C LYS A 10 -22.74 6.20 5.41
N PHE A 11 -22.37 5.20 6.18
CA PHE A 11 -22.37 3.79 5.78
C PHE A 11 -23.51 3.07 6.50
N SER A 12 -24.12 2.10 5.85
CA SER A 12 -25.27 1.35 6.35
C SER A 12 -25.16 -0.14 6.01
N GLU A 13 -25.95 -0.97 6.64
CA GLU A 13 -26.05 -2.39 6.32
C GLU A 13 -26.39 -2.67 4.85
N ASP A 14 -27.07 -1.73 4.18
CA ASP A 14 -27.39 -1.84 2.75
C ASP A 14 -26.15 -1.81 1.86
N ASP A 15 -25.10 -1.16 2.33
CA ASP A 15 -23.83 -1.06 1.60
C ASP A 15 -23.08 -2.42 1.55
N THR A 16 -23.39 -3.33 2.47
CA THR A 16 -22.76 -4.67 2.56
C THR A 16 -23.53 -5.78 1.83
N ARG A 17 -24.75 -5.52 1.32
CA ARG A 17 -25.65 -6.57 0.76
C ARG A 17 -25.06 -7.44 -0.35
N ARG A 18 -23.98 -6.97 -1.00
CA ARG A 18 -23.31 -7.69 -2.09
C ARG A 18 -21.99 -8.34 -1.68
N LEU A 19 -21.67 -8.26 -0.39
CA LEU A 19 -20.43 -8.78 0.15
C LEU A 19 -20.70 -10.09 0.89
N HIS A 20 -19.84 -11.08 0.68
CA HIS A 20 -19.87 -12.34 1.42
C HIS A 20 -18.83 -12.28 2.52
N HIS A 21 -19.25 -12.11 3.75
CA HIS A 21 -18.39 -12.12 4.93
C HIS A 21 -18.06 -13.57 5.40
N PRO A 22 -16.89 -13.81 6.03
CA PRO A 22 -15.83 -12.85 6.35
C PRO A 22 -14.86 -12.64 5.15
N TYR A 23 -14.28 -11.44 5.04
CA TYR A 23 -13.20 -11.14 4.11
C TYR A 23 -12.24 -10.11 4.71
N ASP A 24 -10.96 -10.19 4.32
CA ASP A 24 -9.90 -9.24 4.69
C ASP A 24 -9.27 -8.61 3.43
N ASP A 25 -10.10 -8.43 2.37
CA ASP A 25 -9.63 -7.97 1.08
C ASP A 25 -9.16 -6.52 1.11
N ALA A 26 -8.13 -6.24 0.31
CA ALA A 26 -7.72 -4.89 0.03
C ALA A 26 -8.81 -4.14 -0.76
N LEU A 27 -8.96 -2.84 -0.51
CA LEU A 27 -9.89 -2.01 -1.26
C LEU A 27 -9.31 -1.71 -2.65
N VAL A 28 -9.65 -2.57 -3.61
CA VAL A 28 -9.21 -2.49 -5.02
C VAL A 28 -10.38 -2.06 -5.88
N VAL A 29 -10.18 -0.98 -6.63
CA VAL A 29 -11.23 -0.34 -7.43
C VAL A 29 -10.85 -0.26 -8.91
N SER A 30 -11.84 0.08 -9.74
CA SER A 30 -11.63 0.48 -11.13
C SER A 30 -12.20 1.88 -11.33
N LEU A 31 -11.46 2.75 -12.02
CA LEU A 31 -11.86 4.12 -12.28
C LEU A 31 -11.15 4.66 -13.53
N GLN A 32 -11.55 5.84 -13.98
CA GLN A 32 -10.93 6.45 -15.14
C GLN A 32 -9.73 7.32 -14.75
N ILE A 33 -8.57 7.06 -15.38
CA ILE A 33 -7.36 7.90 -15.27
C ILE A 33 -7.00 8.37 -16.68
N GLY A 34 -7.06 9.67 -16.92
CA GLY A 34 -6.98 10.24 -18.27
C GLY A 34 -8.07 9.65 -19.17
N ASP A 35 -7.67 9.14 -20.31
CA ASP A 35 -8.58 8.52 -21.30
C ASP A 35 -8.74 6.99 -21.10
N TYR A 36 -8.24 6.44 -19.97
CA TYR A 36 -8.18 5.00 -19.75
C TYR A 36 -9.03 4.55 -18.57
N ASN A 37 -9.77 3.45 -18.74
CA ASN A 37 -10.37 2.72 -17.64
C ASN A 37 -9.28 1.89 -16.95
N MET A 38 -8.82 2.35 -15.79
CA MET A 38 -7.79 1.71 -15.00
C MET A 38 -8.41 0.72 -14.02
N HIS A 39 -8.03 -0.54 -14.14
CA HIS A 39 -8.36 -1.61 -13.20
C HIS A 39 -7.20 -1.83 -12.23
N ARG A 40 -7.43 -2.62 -11.17
CA ARG A 40 -6.42 -2.97 -10.15
C ARG A 40 -5.81 -1.72 -9.50
N VAL A 41 -6.66 -0.80 -9.11
CA VAL A 41 -6.26 0.43 -8.42
C VAL A 41 -6.45 0.22 -6.92
N LEU A 42 -5.35 0.17 -6.17
CA LEU A 42 -5.37 0.00 -4.72
C LEU A 42 -5.66 1.34 -4.03
N VAL A 43 -6.59 1.35 -3.10
CA VAL A 43 -6.82 2.49 -2.20
C VAL A 43 -6.03 2.29 -0.91
N ASN A 44 -5.11 3.21 -0.62
CA ASN A 44 -4.19 3.08 0.50
C ASN A 44 -4.09 4.38 1.31
N ASN A 45 -4.82 4.46 2.40
CA ASN A 45 -4.79 5.61 3.33
C ASN A 45 -3.42 5.81 4.02
N GLY A 46 -2.58 4.78 4.02
CA GLY A 46 -1.20 4.85 4.54
C GLY A 46 -0.23 5.53 3.59
N SER A 47 -0.54 5.58 2.28
CA SER A 47 0.35 6.20 1.30
C SER A 47 0.30 7.73 1.37
N SER A 48 1.47 8.37 1.39
CA SER A 48 1.63 9.83 1.33
C SER A 48 1.63 10.38 -0.10
N ALA A 49 1.61 9.50 -1.11
CA ALA A 49 1.62 9.87 -2.52
C ALA A 49 0.63 8.98 -3.30
N ASP A 50 0.19 9.49 -4.43
CA ASP A 50 -0.51 8.71 -5.45
C ASP A 50 0.54 8.12 -6.39
N ILE A 51 0.45 6.83 -6.70
CA ILE A 51 1.46 6.07 -7.42
C ILE A 51 0.85 5.50 -8.70
N LEU A 52 1.58 5.62 -9.81
CA LEU A 52 1.29 4.92 -11.06
C LEU A 52 2.47 4.01 -11.39
N TYR A 53 2.20 2.73 -11.51
CA TYR A 53 3.24 1.76 -11.84
C TYR A 53 3.65 1.87 -13.31
N TYR A 54 4.95 1.73 -13.57
CA TYR A 54 5.51 2.00 -14.89
C TYR A 54 4.90 1.14 -16.00
N LEU A 55 4.57 -0.12 -15.72
CA LEU A 55 3.90 -0.99 -16.70
C LEU A 55 2.54 -0.42 -17.12
N ALA A 56 1.75 0.07 -16.18
CA ALA A 56 0.47 0.72 -16.48
C ALA A 56 0.68 2.04 -17.24
N PHE A 57 1.67 2.85 -16.85
CA PHE A 57 2.05 4.06 -17.56
C PHE A 57 2.42 3.77 -19.03
N GLN A 58 3.19 2.71 -19.29
CA GLN A 58 3.53 2.29 -20.66
C GLN A 58 2.29 1.88 -21.46
N GLN A 59 1.35 1.14 -20.84
CA GLN A 59 0.10 0.74 -21.49
C GLN A 59 -0.77 1.95 -21.86
N MET A 60 -0.68 3.04 -21.11
CA MET A 60 -1.35 4.31 -21.44
C MET A 60 -0.73 5.03 -22.63
N ARG A 61 0.40 4.54 -23.18
CA ARG A 61 1.09 5.13 -24.33
C ARG A 61 1.39 6.62 -24.18
N ILE A 62 1.67 7.04 -22.96
CA ILE A 62 2.04 8.41 -22.63
C ILE A 62 3.55 8.56 -22.84
N ASP A 63 3.97 9.61 -23.52
CA ASP A 63 5.39 9.88 -23.74
C ASP A 63 6.13 10.10 -22.43
N ARG A 64 7.27 9.45 -22.27
CA ARG A 64 8.10 9.57 -21.07
C ARG A 64 8.61 11.00 -20.85
N GLU A 65 8.74 11.79 -21.91
CA GLU A 65 9.13 13.20 -21.87
C GLU A 65 8.13 14.08 -21.11
N ARG A 66 6.88 13.62 -20.94
CA ARG A 66 5.87 14.30 -20.12
C ARG A 66 6.10 14.13 -18.61
N LEU A 67 7.02 13.26 -18.20
CA LEU A 67 7.36 13.11 -16.80
C LEU A 67 8.18 14.31 -16.32
N THR A 68 7.67 14.95 -15.27
CA THR A 68 8.43 15.99 -14.56
C THR A 68 9.42 15.33 -13.62
N SER A 69 10.67 15.76 -13.64
CA SER A 69 11.72 15.24 -12.75
C SER A 69 11.34 15.44 -11.28
N THR A 70 11.55 14.41 -10.48
CA THR A 70 11.40 14.47 -9.02
C THR A 70 12.61 13.81 -8.37
N ASN A 71 13.19 14.50 -7.39
CA ASN A 71 14.39 14.03 -6.68
C ASN A 71 14.06 13.44 -5.30
N ALA A 72 12.79 13.48 -4.88
CA ALA A 72 12.38 12.96 -3.59
C ALA A 72 12.17 11.44 -3.66
N PRO A 73 12.91 10.63 -2.89
CA PRO A 73 12.64 9.21 -2.81
C PRO A 73 11.28 8.96 -2.12
N PHE A 74 10.55 8.00 -2.62
CA PHE A 74 9.39 7.44 -1.92
C PHE A 74 9.90 6.37 -0.96
N VAL A 75 9.46 6.41 0.29
CA VAL A 75 9.84 5.43 1.31
C VAL A 75 8.64 4.51 1.56
N GLY A 76 8.79 3.24 1.22
CA GLY A 76 7.79 2.22 1.49
C GLY A 76 7.80 1.73 2.94
N PHE A 77 6.81 0.92 3.30
CA PHE A 77 6.82 0.19 4.57
C PHE A 77 8.06 -0.71 4.62
N GLY A 78 8.80 -0.67 5.72
CA GLY A 78 10.07 -1.38 5.87
C GLY A 78 11.30 -0.56 5.47
N GLY A 79 11.15 0.75 5.16
CA GLY A 79 12.27 1.66 4.95
C GLY A 79 12.90 1.58 3.56
N THR A 80 12.41 0.71 2.67
CA THR A 80 12.91 0.62 1.29
C THR A 80 12.66 1.92 0.54
N LYS A 81 13.72 2.52 0.00
CA LYS A 81 13.64 3.74 -0.80
C LYS A 81 13.43 3.39 -2.26
N VAL A 82 12.37 3.91 -2.85
CA VAL A 82 12.09 3.81 -4.28
C VAL A 82 12.23 5.20 -4.90
N PHE A 83 13.02 5.29 -5.97
CA PHE A 83 13.19 6.53 -6.73
C PHE A 83 12.19 6.53 -7.88
N PRO A 84 11.24 7.48 -7.93
CA PRO A 84 10.33 7.61 -9.04
C PRO A 84 11.09 7.95 -10.34
N LEU A 85 10.58 7.46 -11.46
CA LEU A 85 11.07 7.86 -12.79
C LEU A 85 10.72 9.34 -13.09
N GLY A 86 9.72 9.86 -12.41
CA GLY A 86 9.22 11.22 -12.51
C GLY A 86 7.80 11.30 -11.97
N ALA A 87 7.18 12.46 -12.12
CA ALA A 87 5.79 12.71 -11.76
C ALA A 87 4.97 13.09 -12.99
N ILE A 88 3.69 12.73 -13.01
CA ILE A 88 2.76 13.12 -14.07
C ILE A 88 1.41 13.51 -13.46
N THR A 89 0.82 14.59 -13.97
CA THR A 89 -0.53 15.00 -13.59
C THR A 89 -1.51 14.51 -14.63
N LEU A 90 -2.53 13.78 -14.15
CA LEU A 90 -3.59 13.20 -14.96
C LEU A 90 -4.96 13.48 -14.32
N SER A 91 -5.99 13.63 -15.15
CA SER A 91 -7.36 13.70 -14.67
C SER A 91 -7.80 12.34 -14.14
N VAL A 92 -8.41 12.32 -12.97
CA VAL A 92 -8.99 11.11 -12.37
C VAL A 92 -10.48 11.34 -12.18
N THR A 93 -11.28 10.47 -12.77
CA THR A 93 -12.73 10.53 -12.72
C THR A 93 -13.28 9.29 -12.04
N THR A 94 -14.18 9.51 -11.09
CA THR A 94 -14.86 8.42 -10.36
C THR A 94 -16.31 8.74 -10.08
N GLY A 95 -17.11 7.70 -9.82
CA GLY A 95 -18.56 7.77 -9.64
C GLY A 95 -19.32 7.80 -10.96
N ASP A 96 -20.63 7.62 -10.84
CA ASP A 96 -21.55 7.64 -11.97
C ASP A 96 -22.33 8.96 -12.00
N TYR A 97 -22.67 9.43 -13.18
CA TYR A 97 -23.50 10.62 -13.31
C TYR A 97 -24.86 10.46 -12.58
N PRO A 98 -25.31 11.40 -11.78
CA PRO A 98 -24.76 12.75 -11.52
C PRO A 98 -23.81 12.85 -10.31
N GLN A 99 -23.40 11.75 -9.69
CA GLN A 99 -22.47 11.73 -8.54
C GLN A 99 -21.01 11.53 -8.96
N GLN A 100 -20.66 12.00 -10.14
CA GLN A 100 -19.31 11.92 -10.68
C GLN A 100 -18.45 13.08 -10.18
N ILE A 101 -17.15 12.79 -9.94
CA ILE A 101 -16.13 13.79 -9.62
C ILE A 101 -14.89 13.57 -10.49
N THR A 102 -14.33 14.66 -11.00
CA THR A 102 -13.06 14.66 -11.73
C THR A 102 -12.08 15.59 -11.02
N ARG A 103 -10.85 15.14 -10.82
CA ARG A 103 -9.76 15.94 -10.23
C ARG A 103 -8.44 15.67 -10.96
N GLU A 104 -7.62 16.71 -11.06
CA GLU A 104 -6.23 16.56 -11.50
C GLU A 104 -5.41 15.99 -10.35
N VAL A 105 -4.70 14.90 -10.62
CA VAL A 105 -3.91 14.16 -9.64
C VAL A 105 -2.49 13.99 -10.14
N THR A 106 -1.52 14.31 -9.29
CA THR A 106 -0.11 14.10 -9.59
C THR A 106 0.33 12.75 -9.08
N PHE A 107 0.63 11.85 -10.00
CA PHE A 107 1.15 10.51 -9.71
C PHE A 107 2.67 10.49 -9.77
N LEU A 108 3.29 9.81 -8.81
CA LEU A 108 4.68 9.36 -8.92
C LEU A 108 4.73 8.10 -9.78
N VAL A 109 5.49 8.13 -10.86
CA VAL A 109 5.67 6.95 -11.72
C VAL A 109 6.85 6.14 -11.19
N VAL A 110 6.59 4.90 -10.77
CA VAL A 110 7.60 4.02 -10.17
C VAL A 110 7.79 2.75 -10.98
N ASN A 111 9.06 2.35 -11.14
CA ASN A 111 9.42 1.12 -11.85
C ASN A 111 9.76 0.02 -10.83
N CYS A 112 8.72 -0.61 -10.30
CA CYS A 112 8.84 -1.81 -9.49
C CYS A 112 7.70 -2.76 -9.82
N SER A 113 7.91 -4.06 -9.58
CA SER A 113 6.89 -5.09 -9.78
C SER A 113 5.73 -4.88 -8.83
N SER A 114 4.51 -4.98 -9.33
CA SER A 114 3.28 -4.90 -8.54
C SER A 114 2.13 -5.57 -9.26
N ALA A 115 1.24 -6.18 -8.53
CA ALA A 115 -0.04 -6.67 -9.06
C ALA A 115 -1.05 -5.54 -9.30
N TYR A 116 -0.78 -4.35 -8.76
CA TYR A 116 -1.60 -3.17 -8.95
C TYR A 116 -1.09 -2.31 -10.11
N ASN A 117 -1.98 -1.57 -10.74
CA ASN A 117 -1.66 -0.60 -11.78
C ASN A 117 -1.41 0.79 -11.20
N ALA A 118 -2.12 1.15 -10.12
CA ALA A 118 -1.97 2.41 -9.42
C ALA A 118 -2.31 2.27 -7.94
N ILE A 119 -1.85 3.23 -7.14
CA ILE A 119 -2.24 3.40 -5.74
C ILE A 119 -2.81 4.80 -5.58
N LEU A 120 -4.01 4.89 -5.01
CA LEU A 120 -4.61 6.14 -4.56
C LEU A 120 -4.26 6.36 -3.09
N GLY A 121 -3.46 7.36 -2.85
CA GLY A 121 -3.00 7.74 -1.51
C GLY A 121 -3.84 8.85 -0.88
N ARG A 122 -3.34 9.39 0.23
CA ARG A 122 -3.99 10.50 0.93
C ARG A 122 -4.21 11.75 0.06
N PRO A 123 -3.33 12.13 -0.90
CA PRO A 123 -3.55 13.35 -1.65
C PRO A 123 -4.89 13.35 -2.41
N ILE A 124 -5.16 12.29 -3.18
CA ILE A 124 -6.42 12.21 -3.92
C ILE A 124 -7.63 12.02 -2.98
N LEU A 125 -7.49 11.15 -1.96
CA LEU A 125 -8.57 10.91 -1.00
C LEU A 125 -9.00 12.19 -0.28
N ASN A 126 -8.03 13.03 0.13
CA ASN A 126 -8.32 14.34 0.71
C ASN A 126 -8.96 15.31 -0.28
N SER A 127 -8.51 15.30 -1.54
CA SER A 127 -9.06 16.16 -2.59
C SER A 127 -10.55 15.85 -2.88
N TRP A 128 -10.94 14.58 -2.74
CA TRP A 128 -12.32 14.12 -2.87
C TRP A 128 -13.14 14.28 -1.59
N LYS A 129 -12.50 14.67 -0.46
CA LYS A 129 -13.11 14.58 0.88
C LYS A 129 -13.69 13.19 1.12
N ALA A 130 -12.92 12.17 0.74
CA ALA A 130 -13.35 10.79 0.72
C ALA A 130 -13.22 10.14 2.09
N VAL A 131 -14.15 9.25 2.39
CA VAL A 131 -14.12 8.34 3.53
C VAL A 131 -14.09 6.92 3.01
N THR A 132 -13.11 6.15 3.43
CA THR A 132 -12.94 4.74 3.06
C THR A 132 -13.47 3.85 4.16
N SER A 133 -14.10 2.74 3.79
CA SER A 133 -14.52 1.71 4.71
C SER A 133 -14.10 0.33 4.18
N THR A 134 -13.20 -0.32 4.90
CA THR A 134 -12.80 -1.70 4.60
C THR A 134 -13.95 -2.67 4.86
N TYR A 135 -14.72 -2.46 5.94
CA TYR A 135 -15.89 -3.29 6.24
C TYR A 135 -16.96 -3.27 5.14
N HIS A 136 -17.16 -2.12 4.45
CA HIS A 136 -18.12 -2.01 3.35
C HIS A 136 -17.45 -2.17 1.97
N LEU A 137 -16.13 -2.37 1.94
CA LEU A 137 -15.30 -2.46 0.74
C LEU A 137 -15.62 -1.33 -0.26
N MET A 138 -15.70 -0.09 0.25
CA MET A 138 -16.08 1.07 -0.56
C MET A 138 -15.49 2.38 -0.07
N ILE A 139 -15.52 3.35 -0.98
CA ILE A 139 -15.24 4.76 -0.73
C ILE A 139 -16.51 5.55 -0.95
N LYS A 140 -16.81 6.49 -0.05
CA LYS A 140 -17.80 7.52 -0.28
C LYS A 140 -17.12 8.89 -0.29
N PHE A 141 -17.52 9.76 -1.20
CA PHE A 141 -16.92 11.07 -1.40
C PHE A 141 -17.97 12.14 -1.67
N LEU A 142 -17.57 13.39 -1.42
CA LEU A 142 -18.47 14.51 -1.66
C LEU A 142 -18.35 15.02 -3.10
N THR A 143 -19.48 15.11 -3.79
CA THR A 143 -19.62 15.86 -5.04
C THR A 143 -20.34 17.18 -4.78
N ASP A 144 -20.42 18.04 -5.77
CA ASP A 144 -21.12 19.33 -5.65
C ASP A 144 -22.61 19.18 -5.34
N TYR A 145 -23.18 18.01 -5.59
CA TYR A 145 -24.62 17.78 -5.47
C TYR A 145 -24.97 16.75 -4.39
N ARG A 146 -24.19 15.68 -4.27
CA ARG A 146 -24.52 14.52 -3.43
C ARG A 146 -23.27 13.79 -2.96
N VAL A 147 -23.49 12.74 -2.19
CA VAL A 147 -22.44 11.74 -1.87
C VAL A 147 -22.32 10.79 -3.05
N GLY A 148 -21.13 10.72 -3.64
CA GLY A 148 -20.75 9.70 -4.61
C GLY A 148 -20.18 8.47 -3.91
N GLU A 149 -20.17 7.33 -4.59
CA GLU A 149 -19.61 6.10 -4.09
C GLU A 149 -18.74 5.38 -5.14
N LEU A 150 -17.73 4.67 -4.67
CA LEU A 150 -16.89 3.81 -5.49
C LEU A 150 -16.69 2.51 -4.74
N ARG A 151 -17.09 1.40 -5.34
CA ARG A 151 -17.06 0.07 -4.72
C ARG A 151 -15.80 -0.67 -5.09
N GLY A 152 -15.24 -1.36 -4.10
CA GLY A 152 -14.16 -2.32 -4.31
C GLY A 152 -14.67 -3.56 -5.05
N ASN A 153 -13.74 -4.20 -5.75
CA ASN A 153 -13.97 -5.46 -6.42
C ASN A 153 -13.18 -6.57 -5.71
N HIS A 154 -13.88 -7.36 -4.93
CA HIS A 154 -13.36 -8.49 -4.16
C HIS A 154 -12.63 -9.52 -5.05
N VAL A 155 -13.16 -9.87 -6.24
CA VAL A 155 -12.52 -10.84 -7.14
C VAL A 155 -11.17 -10.30 -7.61
N VAL A 156 -11.13 -9.04 -8.05
CA VAL A 156 -9.89 -8.39 -8.51
C VAL A 156 -8.89 -8.22 -7.34
N ALA A 157 -9.37 -7.95 -6.14
CA ALA A 157 -8.51 -7.87 -4.95
C ALA A 157 -7.83 -9.21 -4.67
N TRP A 158 -8.59 -10.31 -4.75
CA TRP A 158 -8.06 -11.66 -4.60
C TRP A 158 -7.05 -12.03 -5.70
N GLU A 159 -7.35 -11.73 -6.96
CA GLU A 159 -6.40 -11.94 -8.08
C GLU A 159 -5.08 -11.18 -7.86
N CYS A 160 -5.15 -9.94 -7.40
CA CYS A 160 -3.96 -9.15 -7.08
C CYS A 160 -3.15 -9.79 -5.94
N TYR A 161 -3.83 -10.28 -4.90
CA TYR A 161 -3.18 -10.95 -3.77
C TYR A 161 -2.42 -12.21 -4.21
N ILE A 162 -3.06 -13.09 -4.99
CA ILE A 162 -2.40 -14.30 -5.54
C ILE A 162 -1.21 -13.92 -6.42
N SER A 163 -1.39 -12.93 -7.31
CA SER A 163 -0.29 -12.48 -8.19
C SER A 163 0.91 -11.95 -7.39
N MET A 164 0.69 -11.32 -6.24
CA MET A 164 1.79 -10.85 -5.38
C MET A 164 2.54 -12.01 -4.72
N ILE A 165 1.84 -13.05 -4.26
CA ILE A 165 2.49 -14.25 -3.69
C ILE A 165 3.36 -14.93 -4.76
N GLU A 166 2.84 -15.09 -5.98
CA GLU A 166 3.60 -15.68 -7.09
C GLU A 166 4.85 -14.85 -7.47
N MET A 167 4.76 -13.52 -7.39
CA MET A 167 5.92 -12.64 -7.61
C MET A 167 6.98 -12.78 -6.50
N GLU A 168 6.58 -12.93 -5.24
CA GLU A 168 7.49 -13.16 -4.13
C GLU A 168 8.21 -14.50 -4.26
N ASP A 169 7.52 -15.56 -4.63
CA ASP A 169 8.12 -16.87 -4.85
C ASP A 169 9.15 -16.86 -5.99
N GLN A 170 8.88 -16.13 -7.08
CA GLN A 170 9.84 -15.95 -8.17
C GLN A 170 11.09 -15.16 -7.72
N GLN A 171 10.94 -14.15 -6.89
CA GLN A 171 12.07 -13.41 -6.33
C GLN A 171 12.90 -14.27 -5.37
N GLN A 172 12.28 -15.12 -4.57
CA GLN A 172 12.99 -16.06 -3.70
C GLN A 172 13.75 -17.13 -4.49
N THR A 173 13.23 -17.55 -5.63
CA THR A 173 13.90 -18.54 -6.49
C THR A 173 15.11 -17.95 -7.23
N MET A 174 15.15 -16.64 -7.47
CA MET A 174 16.28 -15.96 -8.11
C MET A 174 17.41 -15.55 -7.13
N CYS A 175 17.16 -15.59 -5.83
CA CYS A 175 18.07 -15.11 -4.79
C CYS A 175 18.85 -16.22 -4.07
N ILE A 176 19.26 -17.31 -4.75
CA ILE A 176 20.18 -18.31 -4.19
C ILE A 176 21.64 -17.76 -4.08
N GLY A 177 21.88 -16.49 -4.14
CA GLY A 177 23.19 -15.89 -4.02
C GLY A 177 23.31 -14.61 -3.21
N GLU A 178 22.22 -13.98 -2.86
CA GLU A 178 22.26 -12.81 -1.99
C GLU A 178 21.72 -13.18 -0.60
N GLN A 179 22.63 -13.33 0.34
CA GLN A 179 22.28 -13.26 1.76
C GLN A 179 21.47 -11.96 1.94
N ARG A 180 20.21 -12.08 2.33
CA ARG A 180 19.50 -10.94 2.89
C ARG A 180 20.43 -10.34 3.92
N ALA A 181 20.89 -9.12 3.71
CA ALA A 181 21.55 -8.37 4.75
C ALA A 181 20.52 -8.25 5.88
N LEU A 182 20.57 -9.15 6.83
CA LEU A 182 19.93 -8.97 8.13
C LEU A 182 20.41 -7.60 8.57
N ALA A 183 19.49 -6.77 9.04
CA ALA A 183 19.85 -5.45 9.56
C ALA A 183 21.08 -5.62 10.43
N GLU A 184 22.20 -4.98 10.02
CA GLU A 184 23.42 -5.07 10.78
C GLU A 184 23.13 -4.55 12.19
N PRO A 185 23.52 -5.27 13.23
CA PRO A 185 23.33 -4.80 14.59
C PRO A 185 23.98 -3.42 14.75
N VAL A 186 23.28 -2.50 15.40
CA VAL A 186 23.78 -1.15 15.67
C VAL A 186 24.90 -1.15 16.71
N GLU A 187 25.10 -2.27 17.42
CA GLU A 187 26.07 -2.46 18.48
C GLU A 187 26.80 -3.81 18.34
N GLU A 188 27.92 -3.93 19.01
CA GLU A 188 28.63 -5.21 19.12
C GLU A 188 27.77 -6.23 19.86
N LEU A 189 27.80 -7.48 19.40
CA LEU A 189 27.04 -8.57 19.98
C LEU A 189 27.96 -9.53 20.72
N GLU A 190 27.57 -9.92 21.94
CA GLU A 190 28.22 -10.98 22.72
C GLU A 190 27.48 -12.31 22.51
N GLU A 191 28.23 -13.39 22.29
CA GLU A 191 27.67 -14.71 22.13
C GLU A 191 27.42 -15.35 23.50
N VAL A 192 26.17 -15.75 23.75
CA VAL A 192 25.73 -16.31 25.02
C VAL A 192 25.24 -17.74 24.80
N ASN A 193 25.80 -18.68 25.59
CA ASN A 193 25.39 -20.08 25.54
C ASN A 193 24.04 -20.28 26.25
N LEU A 194 23.13 -20.97 25.56
CA LEU A 194 21.74 -21.23 26.04
C LEU A 194 21.63 -22.58 26.75
N ASP A 195 22.59 -23.54 26.53
CA ASP A 195 22.48 -24.88 27.07
C ASP A 195 23.88 -25.45 27.34
N ASP A 196 24.21 -25.63 28.60
CA ASP A 196 25.52 -26.17 29.00
C ASP A 196 25.79 -27.62 28.52
N ALA A 197 24.70 -28.36 28.22
CA ALA A 197 24.77 -29.71 27.68
C ALA A 197 24.91 -29.75 26.15
N ARG A 198 24.62 -28.64 25.48
CA ARG A 198 24.68 -28.47 24.02
C ARG A 198 25.38 -27.15 23.68
N PRO A 199 26.70 -27.12 23.63
CA PRO A 199 27.47 -25.89 23.42
C PRO A 199 27.23 -25.20 22.06
N GLU A 200 26.66 -25.92 21.10
CA GLU A 200 26.26 -25.38 19.80
C GLU A 200 24.97 -24.51 19.87
N ARG A 201 24.24 -24.54 21.01
CA ARG A 201 23.05 -23.76 21.20
C ARG A 201 23.36 -22.39 21.79
N THR A 202 23.79 -21.47 20.92
CA THR A 202 24.15 -20.11 21.29
C THR A 202 23.19 -19.08 20.73
N THR A 203 23.14 -17.89 21.33
CA THR A 203 22.47 -16.69 20.81
C THR A 203 23.37 -15.48 20.93
N ARG A 204 23.06 -14.40 20.24
CA ARG A 204 23.82 -13.15 20.30
C ARG A 204 22.97 -12.05 20.94
N ILE A 205 23.50 -11.38 21.95
CA ILE A 205 22.85 -10.28 22.68
C ILE A 205 23.73 -9.05 22.57
N GLY A 206 23.13 -7.87 22.39
CA GLY A 206 23.87 -6.60 22.32
C GLY A 206 24.57 -6.26 23.64
N ILE A 207 25.81 -5.83 23.58
CA ILE A 207 26.64 -5.51 24.76
C ILE A 207 26.13 -4.31 25.57
N LEU A 208 25.30 -3.45 24.96
CA LEU A 208 24.66 -2.31 25.64
C LEU A 208 23.40 -2.70 26.43
N ALA A 209 22.93 -3.93 26.29
CA ALA A 209 21.81 -4.42 27.08
C ALA A 209 22.19 -4.50 28.57
N SER A 210 21.32 -4.00 29.47
CA SER A 210 21.60 -4.11 30.89
C SER A 210 21.67 -5.56 31.34
N TRP A 211 22.50 -5.86 32.34
CA TRP A 211 22.69 -7.22 32.86
C TRP A 211 21.37 -7.92 33.22
N SER A 212 20.39 -7.16 33.78
CA SER A 212 19.07 -7.68 34.10
C SER A 212 18.26 -8.10 32.87
N VAL A 213 18.38 -7.37 31.76
CA VAL A 213 17.71 -7.68 30.49
C VAL A 213 18.35 -8.90 29.84
N CYS A 214 19.68 -8.96 29.83
CA CYS A 214 20.40 -10.13 29.31
C CYS A 214 20.02 -11.41 30.05
N GLN A 215 19.96 -11.34 31.40
CA GLN A 215 19.57 -12.48 32.23
C GLN A 215 18.12 -12.91 31.99
N ALA A 216 17.19 -11.98 31.89
CA ALA A 216 15.78 -12.28 31.60
C ALA A 216 15.60 -12.91 30.22
N LEU A 217 16.28 -12.39 29.18
CA LEU A 217 16.27 -12.96 27.83
C LEU A 217 16.88 -14.34 27.78
N THR A 218 18.03 -14.53 28.43
CA THR A 218 18.72 -15.83 28.47
C THR A 218 17.84 -16.89 29.17
N THR A 219 17.20 -16.52 30.27
CA THR A 219 16.28 -17.42 30.98
C THR A 219 15.08 -17.79 30.11
N PHE A 220 14.44 -16.78 29.47
CA PHE A 220 13.32 -17.02 28.56
C PHE A 220 13.67 -17.95 27.39
N LEU A 221 14.87 -17.76 26.80
CA LEU A 221 15.35 -18.59 25.67
C LEU A 221 15.81 -20.00 26.08
N LYS A 222 16.16 -20.22 27.36
CA LYS A 222 16.47 -21.54 27.91
C LYS A 222 15.22 -22.37 28.19
N ASP A 223 14.13 -21.70 28.54
CA ASP A 223 12.87 -22.34 28.94
C ASP A 223 11.95 -22.67 27.73
N ASN A 224 12.28 -22.18 26.52
CA ASN A 224 11.57 -22.42 25.26
C ASN A 224 12.53 -22.98 24.17
#